data_7c2eb3e7c3ed74450d47e4bb66302dfe
#
_entry.id   7c2eb3e7c3ed74450d47e4bb66302dfe
#
_cell.length_a   1.000
_cell.length_b   1.000
_cell.length_c   1.000
_cell.angle_alpha   90.00
_cell.angle_beta   90.00
_cell.angle_gamma   90.00
#
_symmetry.space_group_name_H-M   'P 1'
#
loop_
_entity.id
_entity.type
_entity.pdbx_description
1 polymer ?
#
loop_
_entity_poly.entity_id
_entity_poly.type
_entity_poly.pdbx_seq_one_letter_code
_entity_poly.pdbx_strand_id
1 'polypeptide(L)'
;MKIDNQFTIEHSPTIVWAGLSDIYTVAECLPGASVADALPNNRYRGRFAVKLGPLAATFEGELEIEHDLNNQSATVSGKGTDTRSSSRAQASLHYQLEPTDAGHTKVSITTNLTLAGALAQFGKAAVIQQVANRITVEFVAAFEQRLSQHSAETDTTSVDISSQEFVSTDQPALNAGQLLLSVCRDLMRRWWTKLFHRP
;
A
#
# COMPACT_ATOMS: atom_id res chain seq x y z
N MET A 1 11.55 19.72 -8.77
CA MET A 1 10.22 20.37 -8.88
C MET A 1 9.40 20.05 -7.64
N LYS A 2 8.50 20.96 -7.26
CA LYS A 2 7.56 20.76 -6.15
C LYS A 2 6.19 20.36 -6.71
N ILE A 3 5.53 19.39 -6.09
CA ILE A 3 4.19 18.89 -6.43
C ILE A 3 3.39 18.89 -5.14
N ASP A 4 2.25 19.57 -5.13
CA ASP A 4 1.35 19.60 -3.99
C ASP A 4 0.04 18.90 -4.38
N ASN A 5 -0.40 17.95 -3.54
CA ASN A 5 -1.66 17.23 -3.68
C ASN A 5 -2.44 17.29 -2.37
N GLN A 6 -3.76 17.24 -2.46
CA GLN A 6 -4.64 17.19 -1.31
C GLN A 6 -5.87 16.36 -1.66
N PHE A 7 -6.33 15.54 -0.71
CA PHE A 7 -7.55 14.75 -0.84
C PHE A 7 -8.17 14.47 0.53
N THR A 8 -9.40 14.00 0.53
CA THR A 8 -10.12 13.59 1.74
C THR A 8 -10.45 12.12 1.65
N ILE A 9 -10.29 11.40 2.75
CA ILE A 9 -10.64 9.99 2.94
C ILE A 9 -11.82 9.92 3.89
N GLU A 10 -12.86 9.16 3.55
CA GLU A 10 -14.11 9.03 4.33
C GLU A 10 -13.94 8.07 5.53
N HIS A 11 -12.81 8.16 6.23
CA HIS A 11 -12.48 7.42 7.44
C HIS A 11 -11.81 8.33 8.46
N SER A 12 -11.87 7.94 9.75
CA SER A 12 -11.24 8.68 10.85
C SER A 12 -9.71 8.74 10.70
N PRO A 13 -9.04 9.78 11.26
CA PRO A 13 -7.58 9.92 11.20
C PRO A 13 -6.82 8.71 11.73
N THR A 14 -7.34 8.04 12.74
CA THR A 14 -6.70 6.84 13.31
C THR A 14 -6.66 5.69 12.30
N ILE A 15 -7.76 5.44 11.59
CA ILE A 15 -7.84 4.39 10.57
C ILE A 15 -6.94 4.73 9.37
N VAL A 16 -7.02 5.97 8.90
CA VAL A 16 -6.20 6.45 7.77
C VAL A 16 -4.72 6.40 8.11
N TRP A 17 -4.34 6.82 9.32
CA TRP A 17 -2.96 6.75 9.80
C TRP A 17 -2.43 5.32 9.83
N ALA A 18 -3.20 4.38 10.39
CA ALA A 18 -2.82 2.97 10.42
C ALA A 18 -2.56 2.42 9.02
N GLY A 19 -3.45 2.70 8.06
CA GLY A 19 -3.29 2.26 6.67
C GLY A 19 -2.11 2.91 5.96
N LEU A 20 -1.88 4.21 6.14
CA LEU A 20 -0.74 4.93 5.53
C LEU A 20 0.61 4.58 6.16
N SER A 21 0.61 4.10 7.41
CA SER A 21 1.83 3.65 8.10
C SER A 21 2.27 2.26 7.66
N ASP A 22 1.39 1.47 7.05
CA ASP A 22 1.73 0.17 6.46
C ASP A 22 2.14 0.32 5.00
N ILE A 23 3.44 0.23 4.73
CA ILE A 23 4.01 0.36 3.39
C ILE A 23 3.47 -0.68 2.39
N TYR A 24 3.10 -1.86 2.86
CA TYR A 24 2.56 -2.91 1.99
C TYR A 24 1.14 -2.55 1.55
N THR A 25 0.29 -2.11 2.46
CA THR A 25 -1.04 -1.56 2.14
C THR A 25 -0.94 -0.38 1.16
N VAL A 26 -0.01 0.55 1.41
CA VAL A 26 0.22 1.69 0.49
C VAL A 26 0.66 1.21 -0.89
N ALA A 27 1.59 0.27 -0.97
CA ALA A 27 2.09 -0.24 -2.25
C ALA A 27 1.04 -1.02 -3.05
N GLU A 28 0.15 -1.76 -2.38
CA GLU A 28 -0.98 -2.44 -3.02
C GLU A 28 -1.98 -1.45 -3.64
N CYS A 29 -2.20 -0.29 -2.98
CA CYS A 29 -3.12 0.74 -3.45
C CYS A 29 -2.49 1.70 -4.46
N LEU A 30 -1.16 1.84 -4.48
CA LEU A 30 -0.45 2.78 -5.34
C LEU A 30 -0.16 2.16 -6.72
N PRO A 31 -0.79 2.66 -7.82
CA PRO A 31 -0.65 2.03 -9.13
C PRO A 31 0.80 2.02 -9.60
N GLY A 32 1.30 0.83 -9.93
CA GLY A 32 2.66 0.62 -10.40
C GLY A 32 3.73 0.47 -9.32
N ALA A 33 3.37 0.59 -8.04
CA ALA A 33 4.28 0.35 -6.91
C ALA A 33 4.34 -1.13 -6.52
N SER A 34 5.48 -1.54 -5.98
CA SER A 34 5.63 -2.81 -5.29
C SER A 34 6.82 -2.75 -4.33
N VAL A 35 6.68 -3.39 -3.17
CA VAL A 35 7.75 -3.60 -2.19
C VAL A 35 8.37 -4.96 -2.44
N ALA A 36 9.70 -5.02 -2.57
CA ALA A 36 10.45 -6.26 -2.75
C ALA A 36 11.00 -6.77 -1.42
N ASP A 37 11.69 -5.92 -0.67
CA ASP A 37 12.35 -6.26 0.57
C ASP A 37 12.19 -5.18 1.63
N ALA A 38 12.00 -5.58 2.89
CA ALA A 38 12.17 -4.73 4.05
C ALA A 38 13.64 -4.75 4.50
N LEU A 39 14.21 -3.58 4.77
CA LEU A 39 15.57 -3.37 5.22
C LEU A 39 15.55 -2.80 6.66
N PRO A 40 16.68 -2.82 7.40
CA PRO A 40 16.76 -2.17 8.71
C PRO A 40 16.42 -0.66 8.65
N ASN A 41 15.95 -0.10 9.77
CA ASN A 41 15.69 1.33 9.96
C ASN A 41 14.62 1.90 9.04
N ASN A 42 13.46 1.24 8.94
CA ASN A 42 12.31 1.68 8.12
C ASN A 42 12.69 1.99 6.66
N ARG A 43 13.64 1.24 6.12
CA ARG A 43 14.03 1.29 4.72
C ARG A 43 13.44 0.11 3.98
N TYR A 44 13.12 0.34 2.72
CA TYR A 44 12.50 -0.66 1.87
C TYR A 44 13.11 -0.60 0.48
N ARG A 45 13.25 -1.76 -0.14
CA ARG A 45 13.57 -1.86 -1.57
C ARG A 45 12.29 -2.12 -2.33
N GLY A 46 12.12 -1.40 -3.44
CA GLY A 46 10.90 -1.53 -4.20
C GLY A 46 11.05 -1.08 -5.65
N ARG A 47 9.92 -1.12 -6.33
CA ARG A 47 9.80 -0.75 -7.74
C ARG A 47 8.59 0.16 -7.92
N PHE A 48 8.75 1.15 -8.82
CA PHE A 48 7.67 2.04 -9.21
C PHE A 48 7.65 2.20 -10.74
N ALA A 49 6.59 1.72 -11.38
CA ALA A 49 6.37 1.83 -12.81
C ALA A 49 5.44 3.01 -13.11
N VAL A 50 5.85 3.88 -14.02
CA VAL A 50 5.08 5.08 -14.40
C VAL A 50 5.12 5.29 -15.91
N LYS A 51 4.01 5.82 -16.46
CA LYS A 51 3.91 6.26 -17.85
C LYS A 51 3.79 7.78 -17.90
N LEU A 52 4.67 8.41 -18.67
CA LEU A 52 4.74 9.86 -18.93
C LEU A 52 4.53 10.10 -20.43
N GLY A 53 3.27 10.17 -20.85
CA GLY A 53 2.93 10.25 -22.27
C GLY A 53 3.39 8.99 -23.02
N PRO A 54 4.23 9.11 -24.08
CA PRO A 54 4.74 7.97 -24.84
C PRO A 54 5.84 7.19 -24.10
N LEU A 55 6.39 7.75 -23.01
CA LEU A 55 7.47 7.12 -22.26
C LEU A 55 6.93 6.31 -21.09
N ALA A 56 7.50 5.13 -20.91
CA ALA A 56 7.31 4.30 -19.74
C ALA A 56 8.65 4.12 -19.04
N ALA A 57 8.66 4.24 -17.71
CA ALA A 57 9.82 3.98 -16.88
C ALA A 57 9.46 3.08 -15.71
N THR A 58 10.43 2.28 -15.30
CA THR A 58 10.32 1.45 -14.11
C THR A 58 11.53 1.72 -13.23
N PHE A 59 11.31 2.49 -12.17
CA PHE A 59 12.34 2.81 -11.21
C PHE A 59 12.47 1.69 -10.19
N GLU A 60 13.67 1.16 -10.03
CA GLU A 60 14.04 0.26 -8.95
C GLU A 60 14.98 0.98 -8.01
N GLY A 61 14.74 0.85 -6.71
CA GLY A 61 15.52 1.60 -5.74
C GLY A 61 15.11 1.37 -4.29
N GLU A 62 15.52 2.30 -3.44
CA GLU A 62 15.28 2.25 -2.02
C GLU A 62 14.53 3.50 -1.56
N LEU A 63 13.70 3.31 -0.56
CA LEU A 63 13.03 4.38 0.16
C LEU A 63 13.20 4.20 1.67
N GLU A 64 13.07 5.28 2.40
CA GLU A 64 13.10 5.39 3.85
C GLU A 64 11.87 6.16 4.31
N ILE A 65 11.28 5.73 5.43
CA ILE A 65 10.08 6.35 6.00
C ILE A 65 10.38 6.80 7.42
N GLU A 66 10.17 8.09 7.68
CA GLU A 66 10.25 8.72 8.99
C GLU A 66 8.85 9.14 9.42
N HIS A 67 8.32 8.51 10.49
CA HIS A 67 7.00 8.82 11.03
C HIS A 67 7.10 9.82 12.20
N ASP A 68 6.23 10.82 12.20
CA ASP A 68 5.95 11.69 13.34
C ASP A 68 4.56 11.37 13.89
N LEU A 69 4.54 10.56 14.95
CA LEU A 69 3.31 10.08 15.57
C LEU A 69 2.52 11.22 16.23
N ASN A 70 3.20 12.24 16.74
CA ASN A 70 2.56 13.36 17.45
C ASN A 70 1.76 14.24 16.49
N ASN A 71 2.29 14.44 15.29
CA ASN A 71 1.67 15.29 14.27
C ASN A 71 0.89 14.49 13.22
N GLN A 72 0.80 13.17 13.35
CA GLN A 72 0.22 12.28 12.33
C GLN A 72 0.74 12.64 10.93
N SER A 73 2.05 12.74 10.82
CA SER A 73 2.74 13.07 9.56
C SER A 73 3.90 12.12 9.31
N ALA A 74 4.31 11.98 8.06
CA ALA A 74 5.52 11.25 7.74
C ALA A 74 6.25 11.84 6.54
N THR A 75 7.56 11.57 6.49
CA THR A 75 8.41 11.89 5.36
C THR A 75 8.89 10.59 4.72
N VAL A 76 8.66 10.45 3.43
CA VAL A 76 9.13 9.33 2.61
C VAL A 76 10.20 9.87 1.66
N SER A 77 11.43 9.42 1.82
CA SER A 77 12.55 9.80 0.96
C SER A 77 13.01 8.60 0.14
N GLY A 78 13.14 8.76 -1.17
CA GLY A 78 13.48 7.64 -2.04
C GLY A 78 14.33 8.05 -3.24
N LYS A 79 15.08 7.08 -3.75
CA LYS A 79 15.86 7.19 -4.97
C LYS A 79 15.75 5.90 -5.78
N GLY A 80 15.63 6.04 -7.10
CA GLY A 80 15.50 4.89 -7.98
C GLY A 80 16.12 5.17 -9.35
N THR A 81 16.44 4.10 -10.05
CA THR A 81 17.00 4.14 -11.40
C THR A 81 16.18 3.26 -12.34
N ASP A 82 15.95 3.73 -13.55
CA ASP A 82 15.43 2.94 -14.66
C ASP A 82 16.56 2.69 -15.65
N THR A 83 16.98 1.43 -15.75
CA THR A 83 18.09 1.01 -16.62
C THR A 83 17.75 1.10 -18.10
N ARG A 84 16.45 0.98 -18.46
CA ARG A 84 16.01 1.01 -19.87
C ARG A 84 16.11 2.40 -20.47
N SER A 85 15.69 3.42 -19.73
CA SER A 85 15.73 4.82 -20.17
C SER A 85 16.98 5.57 -19.68
N SER A 86 17.87 4.91 -18.93
CA SER A 86 19.01 5.55 -18.25
C SER A 86 18.58 6.75 -17.40
N SER A 87 17.37 6.69 -16.84
CA SER A 87 16.80 7.76 -16.02
C SER A 87 16.99 7.49 -14.55
N ARG A 88 17.06 8.56 -13.75
CA ARG A 88 17.12 8.52 -12.29
C ARG A 88 16.05 9.42 -11.73
N ALA A 89 15.46 8.99 -10.62
CA ALA A 89 14.52 9.76 -9.85
C ALA A 89 14.98 9.83 -8.39
N GLN A 90 14.81 11.00 -7.77
CA GLN A 90 14.92 11.19 -6.34
C GLN A 90 13.71 11.99 -5.89
N ALA A 91 13.04 11.52 -4.85
CA ALA A 91 11.86 12.17 -4.31
C ALA A 91 11.94 12.24 -2.78
N SER A 92 11.43 13.34 -2.23
CA SER A 92 11.10 13.46 -0.81
C SER A 92 9.66 13.93 -0.74
N LEU A 93 8.80 13.10 -0.17
CA LEU A 93 7.38 13.31 -0.01
C LEU A 93 7.09 13.47 1.48
N HIS A 94 6.43 14.55 1.83
CA HIS A 94 5.89 14.76 3.18
C HIS A 94 4.37 14.75 3.10
N TYR A 95 3.73 13.99 4.00
CA TYR A 95 2.28 14.04 4.15
C TYR A 95 1.88 14.31 5.60
N GLN A 96 0.72 14.95 5.76
CA GLN A 96 0.12 15.26 7.06
C GLN A 96 -1.38 15.00 7.01
N LEU A 97 -1.91 14.46 8.11
CA LEU A 97 -3.32 14.19 8.31
C LEU A 97 -3.95 15.27 9.19
N GLU A 98 -5.14 15.71 8.81
CA GLU A 98 -5.97 16.64 9.58
C GLU A 98 -7.40 16.10 9.65
N PRO A 99 -8.03 16.06 10.85
CA PRO A 99 -9.44 15.72 10.94
C PRO A 99 -10.30 16.79 10.27
N THR A 100 -11.44 16.39 9.70
CA THR A 100 -12.48 17.30 9.23
C THR A 100 -13.67 17.29 10.19
N ASP A 101 -14.53 18.32 10.09
CA ASP A 101 -15.76 18.41 10.91
C ASP A 101 -16.73 17.24 10.69
N ALA A 102 -16.68 16.60 9.53
CA ALA A 102 -17.48 15.42 9.19
C ALA A 102 -16.91 14.10 9.75
N GLY A 103 -15.79 14.14 10.50
CA GLY A 103 -15.11 12.95 11.02
C GLY A 103 -14.28 12.19 9.97
N HIS A 104 -14.09 12.77 8.79
CA HIS A 104 -13.22 12.27 7.74
C HIS A 104 -11.80 12.79 7.94
N THR A 105 -10.87 12.33 7.11
CA THR A 105 -9.47 12.73 7.16
C THR A 105 -9.05 13.46 5.90
N LYS A 106 -8.60 14.69 6.06
CA LYS A 106 -7.91 15.43 5.01
C LYS A 106 -6.43 15.05 5.02
N VAL A 107 -5.90 14.68 3.87
CA VAL A 107 -4.48 14.35 3.67
C VAL A 107 -3.87 15.39 2.76
N SER A 108 -2.83 16.08 3.24
CA SER A 108 -2.06 17.05 2.46
C SER A 108 -0.68 16.47 2.16
N ILE A 109 -0.27 16.50 0.90
CA ILE A 109 1.00 15.92 0.44
C ILE A 109 1.81 16.99 -0.29
N THR A 110 3.08 17.12 0.09
CA THR A 110 4.09 17.91 -0.64
C THR A 110 5.21 16.97 -1.08
N THR A 111 5.48 16.93 -2.38
CA THR A 111 6.55 16.11 -2.96
C THR A 111 7.59 16.99 -3.64
N ASN A 112 8.84 16.84 -3.26
CA ASN A 112 10.00 17.38 -3.99
C ASN A 112 10.57 16.29 -4.88
N LEU A 113 10.50 16.48 -6.20
CA LEU A 113 10.94 15.50 -7.20
C LEU A 113 12.09 16.05 -8.05
N THR A 114 13.15 15.25 -8.18
CA THR A 114 14.25 15.48 -9.12
C THR A 114 14.33 14.32 -10.10
N LEU A 115 14.33 14.63 -11.38
CA LEU A 115 14.49 13.66 -12.47
C LEU A 115 15.77 13.98 -13.25
N ALA A 116 16.48 12.94 -13.66
CA ALA A 116 17.67 13.04 -14.50
C ALA A 116 17.60 11.97 -15.63
N GLY A 117 18.41 12.15 -16.69
CA GLY A 117 18.43 11.26 -17.85
C GLY A 117 17.30 11.58 -18.86
N ALA A 118 16.88 10.58 -19.65
CA ALA A 118 15.92 10.78 -20.73
C ALA A 118 14.58 11.35 -20.26
N LEU A 119 14.09 10.92 -19.08
CA LEU A 119 12.82 11.42 -18.54
C LEU A 119 12.86 12.89 -18.14
N ALA A 120 14.00 13.44 -17.78
CA ALA A 120 14.13 14.86 -17.46
C ALA A 120 13.79 15.77 -18.66
N GLN A 121 14.03 15.32 -19.88
CA GLN A 121 13.74 16.06 -21.12
C GLN A 121 12.23 16.15 -21.40
N PHE A 122 11.45 15.17 -20.91
CA PHE A 122 10.00 15.12 -21.07
C PHE A 122 9.26 15.61 -19.82
N GLY A 123 9.98 15.89 -18.74
CA GLY A 123 9.45 16.31 -17.44
C GLY A 123 9.03 17.79 -17.39
N LYS A 124 8.16 18.26 -18.33
CA LYS A 124 7.48 19.54 -18.14
C LYS A 124 6.65 19.45 -16.87
N ALA A 125 6.80 20.42 -15.97
CA ALA A 125 6.15 20.42 -14.66
C ALA A 125 4.62 20.12 -14.77
N ALA A 126 3.94 20.65 -15.76
CA ALA A 126 2.52 20.41 -16.00
C ALA A 126 2.19 18.94 -16.30
N VAL A 127 3.03 18.24 -17.07
CA VAL A 127 2.82 16.81 -17.38
C VAL A 127 3.02 15.96 -16.13
N ILE A 128 4.07 16.24 -15.36
CA ILE A 128 4.33 15.54 -14.09
C ILE A 128 3.20 15.78 -13.11
N GLN A 129 2.68 17.01 -12.98
CA GLN A 129 1.53 17.31 -12.13
C GLN A 129 0.27 16.53 -12.53
N GLN A 130 -0.02 16.42 -13.84
CA GLN A 130 -1.15 15.63 -14.31
C GLN A 130 -1.01 14.14 -13.96
N VAL A 131 0.18 13.58 -14.12
CA VAL A 131 0.45 12.18 -13.76
C VAL A 131 0.33 11.99 -12.24
N ALA A 132 0.87 12.90 -11.43
CA ALA A 132 0.74 12.85 -9.98
C ALA A 132 -0.72 12.91 -9.54
N ASN A 133 -1.52 13.82 -10.11
CA ASN A 133 -2.96 13.93 -9.81
C ASN A 133 -3.70 12.63 -10.15
N ARG A 134 -3.41 12.04 -11.30
CA ARG A 134 -4.03 10.77 -11.71
C ARG A 134 -3.68 9.64 -10.75
N ILE A 135 -2.41 9.50 -10.39
CA ILE A 135 -1.94 8.50 -9.42
C ILE A 135 -2.65 8.72 -8.07
N THR A 136 -2.78 9.96 -7.62
CA THR A 136 -3.48 10.28 -6.37
C THR A 136 -4.96 9.84 -6.42
N VAL A 137 -5.68 10.10 -7.51
CA VAL A 137 -7.09 9.69 -7.65
C VAL A 137 -7.23 8.17 -7.64
N GLU A 138 -6.38 7.45 -8.38
CA GLU A 138 -6.40 5.98 -8.42
C GLU A 138 -6.01 5.38 -7.05
N PHE A 139 -5.03 5.98 -6.36
CA PHE A 139 -4.63 5.59 -5.01
C PHE A 139 -5.77 5.77 -4.00
N VAL A 140 -6.40 6.94 -3.96
CA VAL A 140 -7.49 7.24 -3.02
C VAL A 140 -8.62 6.23 -3.16
N ALA A 141 -9.07 5.95 -4.38
CA ALA A 141 -10.14 4.98 -4.63
C ALA A 141 -9.77 3.57 -4.15
N ALA A 142 -8.56 3.11 -4.43
CA ALA A 142 -8.08 1.79 -3.99
C ALA A 142 -7.89 1.73 -2.45
N PHE A 143 -7.38 2.81 -1.87
CA PHE A 143 -7.10 2.89 -0.44
C PHE A 143 -8.40 2.93 0.39
N GLU A 144 -9.41 3.70 0.00
CA GLU A 144 -10.73 3.70 0.65
C GLU A 144 -11.39 2.32 0.60
N GLN A 145 -11.31 1.65 -0.55
CA GLN A 145 -11.81 0.29 -0.68
C GLN A 145 -11.09 -0.69 0.27
N ARG A 146 -9.77 -0.55 0.40
CA ARG A 146 -8.96 -1.38 1.29
C ARG A 146 -9.29 -1.15 2.76
N LEU A 147 -9.44 0.11 3.17
CA LEU A 147 -9.82 0.46 4.55
C LEU A 147 -11.22 -0.07 4.91
N SER A 148 -12.17 0.02 3.99
CA SER A 148 -13.54 -0.47 4.20
C SER A 148 -13.59 -1.99 4.39
N GLN A 149 -12.77 -2.75 3.64
CA GLN A 149 -12.65 -4.20 3.79
C GLN A 149 -12.08 -4.58 5.17
N HIS A 150 -11.07 -3.86 5.64
CA HIS A 150 -10.46 -4.12 6.95
C HIS A 150 -11.41 -3.85 8.12
N SER A 151 -12.26 -2.83 8.00
CA SER A 151 -13.29 -2.51 9.00
C SER A 151 -14.37 -3.60 9.08
N ALA A 152 -14.77 -4.19 7.96
CA ALA A 152 -15.77 -5.25 7.93
C ALA A 152 -15.27 -6.58 8.54
N GLU A 153 -13.98 -6.88 8.42
CA GLU A 153 -13.38 -8.10 9.02
C GLU A 153 -13.26 -8.00 10.55
N THR A 154 -13.09 -6.79 11.09
CA THR A 154 -12.97 -6.55 12.54
C THR A 154 -14.31 -6.65 13.25
N ASP A 155 -15.42 -6.29 12.61
CA ASP A 155 -16.78 -6.37 13.19
C ASP A 155 -17.32 -7.80 13.28
N THR A 156 -16.81 -8.73 12.48
CA THR A 156 -17.26 -10.14 12.48
C THR A 156 -16.63 -10.96 13.61
N THR A 157 -15.61 -10.48 14.30
CA THR A 157 -14.89 -11.21 15.37
C THR A 157 -15.39 -10.85 16.78
N SER A 158 -16.36 -9.94 16.91
CA SER A 158 -16.87 -9.47 18.21
C SER A 158 -18.28 -9.98 18.59
N VAL A 159 -18.74 -11.09 18.03
CA VAL A 159 -19.99 -11.71 18.44
C VAL A 159 -19.69 -13.04 19.13
N ASP A 160 -20.09 -13.08 20.41
CA ASP A 160 -20.35 -14.20 21.30
C ASP A 160 -19.23 -14.63 22.27
N ILE A 161 -18.99 -13.80 23.28
CA ILE A 161 -18.65 -14.30 24.61
C ILE A 161 -19.67 -13.73 25.62
N SER A 162 -20.88 -14.26 25.62
CA SER A 162 -21.75 -14.16 26.78
C SER A 162 -22.58 -15.44 26.93
N SER A 163 -22.29 -16.15 28.02
CA SER A 163 -23.15 -17.12 28.68
C SER A 163 -23.31 -18.49 28.01
N GLN A 164 -22.41 -19.42 28.31
CA GLN A 164 -22.85 -20.79 28.53
C GLN A 164 -22.21 -21.38 29.80
N GLU A 165 -23.13 -21.79 30.69
CA GLU A 165 -22.89 -22.48 31.92
C GLU A 165 -22.03 -23.73 31.73
N PHE A 166 -21.17 -23.99 32.73
CA PHE A 166 -20.46 -25.24 32.94
C PHE A 166 -21.45 -26.41 33.11
N VAL A 167 -21.57 -27.24 32.08
CA VAL A 167 -22.03 -28.61 32.22
C VAL A 167 -20.88 -29.51 31.80
N SER A 168 -20.28 -30.13 32.80
CA SER A 168 -19.32 -31.22 32.64
C SER A 168 -20.02 -32.42 32.02
N THR A 169 -19.63 -32.83 30.81
CA THR A 169 -19.88 -34.18 30.32
C THR A 169 -18.67 -34.64 29.53
N ASP A 170 -18.08 -35.67 30.10
CA ASP A 170 -16.99 -36.51 29.60
C ASP A 170 -17.31 -37.06 28.19
N GLN A 171 -16.48 -36.78 27.15
CA GLN A 171 -16.30 -37.66 26.00
C GLN A 171 -15.13 -37.24 25.07
N PRO A 172 -14.59 -38.13 24.23
CA PRO A 172 -13.15 -38.27 23.97
C PRO A 172 -12.57 -37.38 22.88
N ALA A 173 -11.26 -37.14 23.01
CA ALA A 173 -10.43 -36.34 22.10
C ALA A 173 -10.59 -36.72 20.61
N LEU A 174 -11.10 -35.78 19.81
CA LEU A 174 -11.05 -35.82 18.35
C LEU A 174 -9.75 -35.18 17.85
N ASN A 175 -8.97 -35.97 17.13
CA ASN A 175 -7.65 -35.63 16.60
C ASN A 175 -7.73 -34.44 15.62
N ALA A 176 -7.26 -33.27 16.04
CA ALA A 176 -7.09 -32.06 15.24
C ALA A 176 -6.07 -32.20 14.08
N GLY A 177 -5.38 -33.35 13.97
CA GLY A 177 -4.35 -33.60 12.94
C GLY A 177 -4.91 -33.99 11.55
N GLN A 178 -6.17 -34.38 11.44
CA GLN A 178 -6.72 -34.84 10.14
C GLN A 178 -7.38 -33.73 9.29
N LEU A 179 -7.77 -32.60 9.87
CA LEU A 179 -8.39 -31.48 9.14
C LEU A 179 -7.37 -30.59 8.42
N LEU A 180 -6.13 -30.49 8.90
CA LEU A 180 -5.07 -29.68 8.25
C LEU A 180 -4.51 -30.34 6.98
N LEU A 181 -4.57 -31.67 6.87
CA LEU A 181 -4.05 -32.39 5.69
C LEU A 181 -5.00 -32.35 4.48
N SER A 182 -6.30 -32.12 4.67
CA SER A 182 -7.27 -32.04 3.55
C SER A 182 -7.19 -30.68 2.84
N VAL A 183 -6.97 -29.59 3.57
CA VAL A 183 -6.89 -28.23 2.99
C VAL A 183 -5.60 -28.03 2.19
N CYS A 184 -4.46 -28.54 2.68
CA CYS A 184 -3.19 -28.46 1.94
C CYS A 184 -3.21 -29.28 0.62
N ARG A 185 -3.93 -30.39 0.59
CA ARG A 185 -3.99 -31.25 -0.62
C ARG A 185 -4.83 -30.64 -1.73
N ASP A 186 -5.87 -29.86 -1.40
CA ASP A 186 -6.73 -29.19 -2.41
C ASP A 186 -6.08 -27.92 -2.99
N LEU A 187 -5.26 -27.19 -2.22
CA LEU A 187 -4.49 -26.06 -2.74
C LEU A 187 -3.38 -26.52 -3.71
N MET A 188 -2.69 -27.61 -3.41
CA MET A 188 -1.63 -28.14 -4.29
C MET A 188 -2.21 -28.72 -5.61
N ARG A 189 -3.41 -29.29 -5.58
CA ARG A 189 -4.08 -29.80 -6.79
C ARG A 189 -4.52 -28.69 -7.75
N ARG A 190 -4.95 -27.55 -7.23
CA ARG A 190 -5.31 -26.36 -8.06
C ARG A 190 -4.11 -25.66 -8.68
N TRP A 191 -2.93 -25.80 -8.08
CA TRP A 191 -1.70 -25.20 -8.61
C TRP A 191 -1.08 -26.05 -9.73
N TRP A 192 -1.18 -27.36 -9.63
CA TRP A 192 -0.58 -28.28 -10.62
C TRP A 192 -1.37 -28.34 -11.94
N THR A 193 -2.67 -28.17 -11.94
CA THR A 193 -3.48 -28.14 -13.17
C THR A 193 -3.29 -26.86 -13.99
N LYS A 194 -2.78 -25.76 -13.41
CA LYS A 194 -2.46 -24.53 -14.14
C LYS A 194 -1.08 -24.51 -14.80
N LEU A 195 -0.19 -25.43 -14.43
CA LEU A 195 1.20 -25.45 -14.95
C LEU A 195 1.39 -26.38 -16.16
N PHE A 196 0.47 -27.30 -16.43
CA PHE A 196 0.65 -28.35 -17.46
C PHE A 196 -0.38 -28.33 -18.59
N HIS A 197 -1.17 -27.26 -18.78
CA HIS A 197 -2.02 -27.10 -19.96
C HIS A 197 -1.74 -25.76 -20.65
N ARG A 198 -0.69 -25.75 -21.46
CA ARG A 198 -0.58 -24.87 -22.62
C ARG A 198 -0.16 -25.74 -23.81
N PRO A 199 -0.99 -25.75 -24.90
CA PRO A 199 -0.59 -26.30 -26.18
C PRO A 199 0.51 -25.46 -26.82
#